data_bd8cfb24c4444b4316b01e7bc4366cc3
#
_entry.id   bd8cfb24c4444b4316b01e7bc4366cc3
#
_cell.length_a   1.000
_cell.length_b   1.000
_cell.length_c   1.000
_cell.angle_alpha   90.00
_cell.angle_beta   90.00
_cell.angle_gamma   90.00
#
_symmetry.space_group_name_H-M   'P 1'
#
loop_
_entity.id
_entity.type
_entity.pdbx_description
1 polymer ?
#
loop_
_entity_poly.entity_id
_entity_poly.type
_entity_poly.pdbx_seq_one_letter_code
_entity_poly.pdbx_strand_id
1 'polypeptide(L)'
;MDWLVDVLPSGTSLGNAIWLLVTSLLLLLVVPLAALGLPGSWLLLLWCAGTYVAGGAAVSLWWLAAGITVAVAGEVAEHFLGIAATKKGGGGKPGMWGAAIGSLVAGGVGMFVPPPVVGAILVAMLGAFIGAFVGETWFAARSNKEALRPAVWAAGGRMAGVFAKIVSSGIVALLVALDLVVDWIWSV
;
A
#
# COMPACT_ATOMS: atom_id res chain seq x y z
N MET A 1 -13.21 -14.58 -28.48
CA MET A 1 -11.87 -14.96 -27.95
C MET A 1 -10.77 -14.08 -28.56
N ASP A 2 -11.14 -13.22 -29.49
CA ASP A 2 -10.23 -12.38 -30.29
C ASP A 2 -9.67 -11.17 -29.50
N TRP A 3 -10.36 -10.72 -28.44
CA TRP A 3 -9.91 -9.64 -27.58
C TRP A 3 -8.56 -9.91 -26.86
N LEU A 4 -8.27 -11.20 -26.55
CA LEU A 4 -6.98 -11.60 -25.99
C LEU A 4 -5.83 -11.49 -27.02
N VAL A 5 -6.17 -11.56 -28.31
CA VAL A 5 -5.22 -11.38 -29.41
C VAL A 5 -4.86 -9.92 -29.60
N ASP A 6 -5.83 -9.02 -29.34
CA ASP A 6 -5.64 -7.56 -29.48
C ASP A 6 -4.91 -6.94 -28.29
N VAL A 7 -4.85 -7.63 -27.15
CA VAL A 7 -4.15 -7.16 -25.93
C VAL A 7 -2.62 -7.19 -26.08
N LEU A 8 -2.10 -8.02 -26.99
CA LEU A 8 -0.66 -8.12 -27.23
C LEU A 8 -0.34 -7.87 -28.70
N PRO A 9 0.66 -7.05 -28.99
CA PRO A 9 1.02 -6.68 -30.37
C PRO A 9 1.43 -7.86 -31.25
N SER A 10 1.49 -9.06 -30.75
CA SER A 10 2.02 -10.24 -31.44
C SER A 10 1.11 -11.46 -31.51
N GLY A 11 -0.17 -11.37 -31.14
CA GLY A 11 -1.15 -12.46 -31.39
C GLY A 11 -0.73 -13.90 -31.03
N THR A 12 0.35 -14.09 -30.26
CA THR A 12 0.87 -15.39 -29.91
C THR A 12 0.20 -15.92 -28.64
N SER A 13 -0.18 -17.19 -28.64
CA SER A 13 -0.72 -17.88 -27.47
C SER A 13 0.20 -17.75 -26.24
N LEU A 14 1.50 -17.66 -26.44
CA LEU A 14 2.51 -17.46 -25.42
C LEU A 14 2.41 -16.08 -24.75
N GLY A 15 2.24 -15.02 -25.55
CA GLY A 15 2.11 -13.67 -25.01
C GLY A 15 0.89 -13.50 -24.13
N ASN A 16 -0.27 -14.06 -24.53
CA ASN A 16 -1.50 -14.05 -23.74
C ASN A 16 -1.34 -14.83 -22.44
N ALA A 17 -0.65 -15.96 -22.47
CA ALA A 17 -0.35 -16.74 -21.30
C ALA A 17 0.53 -15.98 -20.30
N ILE A 18 1.57 -15.30 -20.78
CA ILE A 18 2.44 -14.47 -19.94
C ILE A 18 1.65 -13.32 -19.32
N TRP A 19 0.82 -12.62 -20.11
CA TRP A 19 0.00 -11.51 -19.62
C TRP A 19 -0.96 -11.96 -18.51
N LEU A 20 -1.70 -13.06 -18.71
CA LEU A 20 -2.60 -13.62 -17.71
C LEU A 20 -1.84 -14.04 -16.44
N LEU A 21 -0.68 -14.68 -16.60
CA LEU A 21 0.15 -15.11 -15.48
C LEU A 21 0.63 -13.92 -14.66
N VAL A 22 1.17 -12.88 -15.29
CA VAL A 22 1.68 -11.70 -14.60
C VAL A 22 0.55 -10.94 -13.91
N THR A 23 -0.59 -10.73 -14.59
CA THR A 23 -1.75 -10.05 -14.01
C THR A 23 -2.31 -10.82 -12.82
N SER A 24 -2.47 -12.13 -12.92
CA SER A 24 -2.95 -12.98 -11.82
C SER A 24 -1.98 -12.97 -10.64
N LEU A 25 -0.67 -13.01 -10.90
CA LEU A 25 0.35 -12.92 -9.87
C LEU A 25 0.30 -11.57 -9.16
N LEU A 26 0.18 -10.46 -9.90
CA LEU A 26 0.07 -9.12 -9.32
C LEU A 26 -1.21 -8.97 -8.50
N LEU A 27 -2.36 -9.47 -8.97
CA LEU A 27 -3.61 -9.47 -8.22
C LEU A 27 -3.49 -10.24 -6.90
N LEU A 28 -2.79 -11.37 -6.91
CA LEU A 28 -2.54 -12.16 -5.70
C LEU A 28 -1.60 -11.45 -4.72
N LEU A 29 -0.58 -10.77 -5.23
CA LEU A 29 0.49 -10.15 -4.43
C LEU A 29 0.19 -8.72 -3.97
N VAL A 30 -0.78 -8.03 -4.56
CA VAL A 30 -1.04 -6.61 -4.27
C VAL A 30 -1.32 -6.35 -2.79
N VAL A 31 -2.14 -7.18 -2.15
CA VAL A 31 -2.48 -7.05 -0.72
C VAL A 31 -1.32 -7.43 0.21
N PRO A 32 -0.65 -8.58 0.03
CA PRO A 32 0.56 -8.91 0.79
C PRO A 32 1.66 -7.84 0.68
N LEU A 33 1.93 -7.31 -0.52
CA LEU A 33 2.91 -6.24 -0.72
C LEU A 33 2.52 -4.96 0.02
N ALA A 34 1.23 -4.57 -0.03
CA ALA A 34 0.74 -3.42 0.70
C ALA A 34 0.89 -3.60 2.22
N ALA A 35 0.65 -4.79 2.76
CA ALA A 35 0.84 -5.10 4.17
C ALA A 35 2.32 -5.05 4.60
N LEU A 36 3.25 -5.34 3.70
CA LEU A 36 4.69 -5.15 3.90
C LEU A 36 5.13 -3.67 3.84
N GLY A 37 4.22 -2.75 3.50
CA GLY A 37 4.54 -1.35 3.27
C GLY A 37 5.05 -1.04 1.87
N LEU A 38 5.06 -2.02 0.98
CA LEU A 38 5.49 -1.87 -0.41
C LEU A 38 4.35 -1.31 -1.28
N PRO A 39 4.67 -0.69 -2.42
CA PRO A 39 3.67 -0.07 -3.29
C PRO A 39 2.95 -1.09 -4.21
N GLY A 40 2.31 -2.12 -3.61
CA GLY A 40 1.69 -3.22 -4.37
C GLY A 40 0.62 -2.77 -5.36
N SER A 41 -0.28 -1.86 -4.95
CA SER A 41 -1.30 -1.29 -5.83
C SER A 41 -0.71 -0.52 -7.01
N TRP A 42 0.41 0.19 -6.79
CA TRP A 42 1.10 0.92 -7.87
C TRP A 42 1.73 -0.01 -8.90
N LEU A 43 2.29 -1.16 -8.47
CA LEU A 43 2.84 -2.15 -9.40
C LEU A 43 1.74 -2.72 -10.31
N LEU A 44 0.57 -3.04 -9.74
CA LEU A 44 -0.58 -3.50 -10.51
C LEU A 44 -1.08 -2.42 -11.48
N LEU A 45 -1.25 -1.17 -11.01
CA LEU A 45 -1.71 -0.06 -11.85
C LEU A 45 -0.72 0.30 -12.96
N LEU A 46 0.58 0.26 -12.68
CA LEU A 46 1.63 0.49 -13.70
C LEU A 46 1.62 -0.62 -14.76
N TRP A 47 1.40 -1.86 -14.36
CA TRP A 47 1.23 -2.97 -15.30
C TRP A 47 0.01 -2.75 -16.20
N CYS A 48 -1.15 -2.41 -15.62
CA CYS A 48 -2.36 -2.12 -16.39
C CYS A 48 -2.19 -0.91 -17.32
N ALA A 49 -1.57 0.16 -16.84
CA ALA A 49 -1.28 1.34 -17.67
C ALA A 49 -0.30 1.00 -18.80
N GLY A 50 0.72 0.21 -18.54
CA GLY A 50 1.69 -0.22 -19.55
C GLY A 50 1.03 -1.06 -20.65
N THR A 51 0.17 -1.99 -20.31
CA THR A 51 -0.59 -2.80 -21.27
C THR A 51 -1.58 -1.94 -22.08
N TYR A 52 -2.22 -0.97 -21.46
CA TYR A 52 -3.09 0.00 -22.15
C TYR A 52 -2.33 0.81 -23.20
N VAL A 53 -1.17 1.38 -22.84
CA VAL A 53 -0.33 2.18 -23.76
C VAL A 53 0.27 1.33 -24.90
N ALA A 54 0.54 0.05 -24.62
CA ALA A 54 1.02 -0.89 -25.65
C ALA A 54 -0.03 -1.31 -26.68
N GLY A 55 -1.24 -0.73 -26.62
CA GLY A 55 -2.34 -1.02 -27.54
C GLY A 55 -3.20 -2.22 -27.13
N GLY A 56 -2.97 -2.76 -25.94
CA GLY A 56 -3.81 -3.78 -25.34
C GLY A 56 -4.84 -3.11 -24.42
N ALA A 57 -6.13 -3.23 -24.72
CA ALA A 57 -7.20 -2.67 -23.92
C ALA A 57 -7.56 -3.56 -22.72
N ALA A 58 -6.56 -3.97 -21.93
CA ALA A 58 -6.75 -4.90 -20.83
C ALA A 58 -7.49 -4.29 -19.63
N VAL A 59 -7.44 -2.98 -19.47
CA VAL A 59 -8.18 -2.25 -18.41
C VAL A 59 -8.66 -0.93 -18.98
N SER A 60 -9.94 -0.63 -18.83
CA SER A 60 -10.49 0.62 -19.36
C SER A 60 -9.95 1.83 -18.58
N LEU A 61 -9.83 2.98 -19.26
CA LEU A 61 -9.29 4.21 -18.70
C LEU A 61 -10.04 4.67 -17.42
N TRP A 62 -11.34 4.42 -17.34
CA TRP A 62 -12.15 4.78 -16.19
C TRP A 62 -11.81 3.96 -14.94
N TRP A 63 -11.60 2.65 -15.10
CA TRP A 63 -11.22 1.78 -14.01
C TRP A 63 -9.78 2.06 -13.56
N LEU A 64 -8.90 2.36 -14.51
CA LEU A 64 -7.53 2.78 -14.21
C LEU A 64 -7.51 4.10 -13.40
N ALA A 65 -8.29 5.11 -13.81
CA ALA A 65 -8.41 6.37 -13.10
C ALA A 65 -9.02 6.18 -11.68
N ALA A 66 -10.05 5.33 -11.55
CA ALA A 66 -10.62 4.98 -10.25
C ALA A 66 -9.59 4.28 -9.36
N GLY A 67 -8.84 3.32 -9.90
CA GLY A 67 -7.78 2.60 -9.18
C GLY A 67 -6.68 3.53 -8.70
N ILE A 68 -6.21 4.46 -9.54
CA ILE A 68 -5.22 5.49 -9.15
C ILE A 68 -5.77 6.36 -8.02
N THR A 69 -7.02 6.80 -8.12
CA THR A 69 -7.64 7.63 -7.09
C THR A 69 -7.70 6.91 -5.74
N VAL A 70 -8.10 5.64 -5.73
CA VAL A 70 -8.13 4.80 -4.52
C VAL A 70 -6.72 4.55 -3.97
N ALA A 71 -5.73 4.29 -4.84
CA ALA A 71 -4.35 4.07 -4.41
C ALA A 71 -3.77 5.34 -3.76
N VAL A 72 -3.96 6.52 -4.37
CA VAL A 72 -3.54 7.80 -3.79
C VAL A 72 -4.23 8.04 -2.45
N ALA A 73 -5.55 7.82 -2.36
CA ALA A 73 -6.29 7.98 -1.11
C ALA A 73 -5.76 7.07 0.00
N GLY A 74 -5.41 5.82 -0.34
CA GLY A 74 -4.81 4.86 0.59
C GLY A 74 -3.44 5.30 1.11
N GLU A 75 -2.54 5.77 0.23
CA GLU A 75 -1.22 6.29 0.62
C GLU A 75 -1.35 7.54 1.50
N VAL A 76 -2.23 8.47 1.12
CA VAL A 76 -2.52 9.66 1.92
C VAL A 76 -3.04 9.27 3.30
N ALA A 77 -4.02 8.34 3.37
CA ALA A 77 -4.57 7.86 4.63
C ALA A 77 -3.50 7.20 5.51
N GLU A 78 -2.64 6.35 4.95
CA GLU A 78 -1.54 5.72 5.69
C GLU A 78 -0.66 6.74 6.39
N HIS A 79 -0.23 7.79 5.69
CA HIS A 79 0.65 8.81 6.23
C HIS A 79 -0.06 9.72 7.25
N PHE A 80 -1.27 10.19 6.90
CA PHE A 80 -2.02 11.11 7.76
C PHE A 80 -2.52 10.45 9.05
N LEU A 81 -2.91 9.18 9.03
CA LEU A 81 -3.38 8.48 10.24
C LEU A 81 -2.28 8.38 11.29
N GLY A 82 -1.04 8.10 10.90
CA GLY A 82 0.10 8.09 11.83
C GLY A 82 0.35 9.45 12.48
N ILE A 83 0.40 10.51 11.66
CA ILE A 83 0.61 11.88 12.13
C ILE A 83 -0.54 12.36 13.01
N ALA A 84 -1.79 12.17 12.55
CA ALA A 84 -2.98 12.59 13.28
C ALA A 84 -3.12 11.87 14.63
N ALA A 85 -2.81 10.58 14.69
CA ALA A 85 -2.83 9.80 15.91
C ALA A 85 -1.79 10.33 16.92
N THR A 86 -0.54 10.54 16.48
CA THR A 86 0.52 11.10 17.34
C THR A 86 0.10 12.46 17.91
N LYS A 87 -0.46 13.35 17.07
CA LYS A 87 -0.99 14.65 17.48
C LYS A 87 -2.14 14.51 18.49
N LYS A 88 -3.09 13.59 18.24
CA LYS A 88 -4.21 13.30 19.16
C LYS A 88 -3.71 12.79 20.51
N GLY A 89 -2.58 12.09 20.55
CA GLY A 89 -1.89 11.71 21.78
C GLY A 89 -1.25 12.87 22.53
N GLY A 90 -1.26 14.09 21.98
CA GLY A 90 -0.60 15.27 22.53
C GLY A 90 0.85 15.43 22.05
N GLY A 91 1.27 14.68 21.02
CA GLY A 91 2.62 14.77 20.46
C GLY A 91 2.87 16.06 19.71
N GLY A 92 4.12 16.53 19.78
CA GLY A 92 4.64 17.66 19.02
C GLY A 92 5.19 17.25 17.65
N LYS A 93 5.70 18.23 16.90
CA LYS A 93 6.36 17.97 15.61
C LYS A 93 7.52 16.96 15.72
N PRO A 94 8.41 17.02 16.75
CA PRO A 94 9.48 16.03 16.90
C PRO A 94 8.97 14.60 17.05
N GLY A 95 7.92 14.38 17.84
CA GLY A 95 7.29 13.06 18.00
C GLY A 95 6.65 12.54 16.72
N MET A 96 5.98 13.43 15.94
CA MET A 96 5.39 13.06 14.64
C MET A 96 6.46 12.62 13.63
N TRP A 97 7.54 13.38 13.49
CA TRP A 97 8.65 13.02 12.60
C TRP A 97 9.41 11.78 13.10
N GLY A 98 9.62 11.69 14.42
CA GLY A 98 10.22 10.51 15.04
C GLY A 98 9.40 9.24 14.76
N ALA A 99 8.07 9.31 14.90
CA ALA A 99 7.19 8.20 14.56
C ALA A 99 7.29 7.79 13.09
N ALA A 100 7.28 8.76 12.16
CA ALA A 100 7.35 8.51 10.74
C ALA A 100 8.68 7.83 10.34
N ILE A 101 9.80 8.41 10.77
CA ILE A 101 11.14 7.86 10.47
C ILE A 101 11.32 6.50 11.14
N GLY A 102 10.97 6.40 12.44
CA GLY A 102 11.09 5.17 13.20
C GLY A 102 10.27 4.03 12.60
N SER A 103 9.03 4.31 12.17
CA SER A 103 8.20 3.28 11.53
C SER A 103 8.73 2.83 10.16
N LEU A 104 9.28 3.74 9.38
CA LEU A 104 9.84 3.43 8.06
C LEU A 104 11.08 2.53 8.18
N VAL A 105 12.03 2.92 9.02
CA VAL A 105 13.27 2.16 9.23
C VAL A 105 12.96 0.79 9.83
N ALA A 106 12.17 0.77 10.90
CA ALA A 106 11.83 -0.45 11.61
C ALA A 106 10.97 -1.39 10.75
N GLY A 107 10.03 -0.86 9.95
CA GLY A 107 9.24 -1.65 9.01
C GLY A 107 10.09 -2.37 7.97
N GLY A 108 11.11 -1.67 7.43
CA GLY A 108 12.08 -2.29 6.53
C GLY A 108 12.87 -3.44 7.17
N VAL A 109 13.29 -3.29 8.42
CA VAL A 109 13.93 -4.38 9.18
C VAL A 109 12.94 -5.50 9.50
N GLY A 110 11.69 -5.15 9.79
CA GLY A 110 10.63 -6.10 10.14
C GLY A 110 10.27 -7.08 9.03
N MET A 111 10.55 -6.77 7.76
CA MET A 111 10.34 -7.70 6.64
C MET A 111 11.19 -8.98 6.75
N PHE A 112 12.30 -8.93 7.48
CA PHE A 112 13.17 -10.08 7.74
C PHE A 112 12.75 -10.89 8.96
N VAL A 113 11.71 -10.46 9.69
CA VAL A 113 11.18 -11.18 10.87
C VAL A 113 10.03 -12.10 10.44
N PRO A 114 10.17 -13.43 10.55
CA PRO A 114 9.10 -14.36 10.16
C PRO A 114 7.88 -14.30 11.10
N PRO A 115 6.65 -14.38 10.58
CA PRO A 115 6.30 -14.30 9.15
C PRO A 115 6.44 -12.85 8.65
N PRO A 116 6.98 -12.61 7.44
CA PRO A 116 7.41 -11.28 6.97
C PRO A 116 6.33 -10.18 7.08
N VAL A 117 5.09 -10.47 6.72
CA VAL A 117 3.99 -9.50 6.79
C VAL A 117 3.72 -9.08 8.25
N VAL A 118 3.63 -10.05 9.15
CA VAL A 118 3.39 -9.79 10.58
C VAL A 118 4.60 -9.07 11.20
N GLY A 119 5.80 -9.54 10.86
CA GLY A 119 7.06 -8.92 11.30
C GLY A 119 7.15 -7.46 10.88
N ALA A 120 6.90 -7.15 9.60
CA ALA A 120 6.92 -5.79 9.10
C ALA A 120 5.93 -4.87 9.86
N ILE A 121 4.70 -5.33 10.07
CA ILE A 121 3.68 -4.54 10.79
C ILE A 121 4.08 -4.31 12.25
N LEU A 122 4.42 -5.36 12.99
CA LEU A 122 4.72 -5.25 14.42
C LEU A 122 5.99 -4.43 14.66
N VAL A 123 7.03 -4.66 13.86
CA VAL A 123 8.30 -3.92 14.01
C VAL A 123 8.13 -2.47 13.57
N ALA A 124 7.31 -2.17 12.55
CA ALA A 124 6.97 -0.79 12.19
C ALA A 124 6.18 -0.08 13.30
N MET A 125 5.26 -0.77 13.96
CA MET A 125 4.54 -0.21 15.13
C MET A 125 5.49 0.11 16.28
N LEU A 126 6.42 -0.80 16.60
CA LEU A 126 7.46 -0.57 17.60
C LEU A 126 8.37 0.59 17.20
N GLY A 127 8.74 0.69 15.93
CA GLY A 127 9.52 1.80 15.41
C GLY A 127 8.80 3.14 15.51
N ALA A 128 7.48 3.18 15.23
CA ALA A 128 6.67 4.36 15.42
C ALA A 128 6.60 4.78 16.90
N PHE A 129 6.42 3.81 17.79
CA PHE A 129 6.43 4.06 19.24
C PHE A 129 7.77 4.62 19.72
N ILE A 130 8.87 3.92 19.43
CA ILE A 130 10.21 4.34 19.85
C ILE A 130 10.58 5.68 19.24
N GLY A 131 10.33 5.87 17.96
CA GLY A 131 10.62 7.11 17.26
C GLY A 131 9.84 8.31 17.83
N ALA A 132 8.53 8.13 18.10
CA ALA A 132 7.75 9.17 18.75
C ALA A 132 8.25 9.47 20.17
N PHE A 133 8.55 8.44 20.95
CA PHE A 133 9.05 8.59 22.31
C PHE A 133 10.38 9.36 22.35
N VAL A 134 11.33 8.96 21.53
CA VAL A 134 12.65 9.63 21.41
C VAL A 134 12.48 11.06 20.90
N GLY A 135 11.60 11.26 19.91
CA GLY A 135 11.29 12.60 19.39
C GLY A 135 10.77 13.56 20.46
N GLU A 136 9.85 13.07 21.31
CA GLU A 136 9.28 13.88 22.39
C GLU A 136 10.26 14.09 23.56
N THR A 137 11.06 13.10 23.92
CA THR A 137 12.00 13.21 25.06
C THR A 137 13.25 14.01 24.71
N TRP A 138 13.87 13.73 23.57
CA TRP A 138 15.18 14.34 23.24
C TRP A 138 15.06 15.67 22.50
N PHE A 139 14.07 15.82 21.61
CA PHE A 139 13.94 17.03 20.80
C PHE A 139 12.86 18.01 21.30
N ALA A 140 11.84 17.51 22.00
CA ALA A 140 10.83 18.35 22.65
C ALA A 140 11.08 18.57 24.16
N ALA A 141 12.12 17.95 24.71
CA ALA A 141 12.52 18.04 26.13
C ALA A 141 11.37 17.70 27.11
N ARG A 142 10.47 16.79 26.72
CA ARG A 142 9.36 16.34 27.56
C ARG A 142 9.81 15.25 28.53
N SER A 143 9.12 15.16 29.66
CA SER A 143 9.33 14.02 30.58
C SER A 143 8.90 12.70 29.96
N ASN A 144 9.50 11.58 30.40
CA ASN A 144 9.16 10.24 29.91
C ASN A 144 7.66 9.92 30.02
N LYS A 145 7.01 10.41 31.10
CA LYS A 145 5.56 10.20 31.30
C LYS A 145 4.71 10.93 30.25
N GLU A 146 5.11 12.13 29.89
CA GLU A 146 4.40 12.93 28.87
C GLU A 146 4.64 12.41 27.46
N ALA A 147 5.83 11.86 27.16
CA ALA A 147 6.18 11.27 25.88
C ALA A 147 5.50 9.91 25.61
N LEU A 148 5.10 9.18 26.67
CA LEU A 148 4.55 7.85 26.53
C LEU A 148 3.20 7.84 25.80
N ARG A 149 2.32 8.81 26.11
CA ARG A 149 0.99 8.89 25.51
C ARG A 149 1.05 9.11 23.99
N PRO A 150 1.75 10.12 23.45
CA PRO A 150 1.89 10.27 22.00
C PRO A 150 2.60 9.09 21.34
N ALA A 151 3.54 8.40 22.01
CA ALA A 151 4.19 7.21 21.49
C ALA A 151 3.21 6.03 21.31
N VAL A 152 2.32 5.77 22.27
CA VAL A 152 1.27 4.75 22.15
C VAL A 152 0.31 5.09 21.00
N TRP A 153 -0.09 6.36 20.90
CA TRP A 153 -0.94 6.81 19.80
C TRP A 153 -0.25 6.69 18.44
N ALA A 154 1.06 6.94 18.35
CA ALA A 154 1.85 6.76 17.13
C ALA A 154 1.83 5.30 16.65
N ALA A 155 2.02 4.34 17.56
CA ALA A 155 1.94 2.92 17.23
C ALA A 155 0.54 2.53 16.73
N GLY A 156 -0.53 2.97 17.42
CA GLY A 156 -1.91 2.75 16.99
C GLY A 156 -2.23 3.39 15.64
N GLY A 157 -1.73 4.61 15.41
CA GLY A 157 -1.87 5.31 14.15
C GLY A 157 -1.15 4.60 13.00
N ARG A 158 0.02 4.01 13.24
CA ARG A 158 0.73 3.20 12.25
C ARG A 158 -0.08 1.95 11.87
N MET A 159 -0.64 1.25 12.85
CA MET A 159 -1.51 0.10 12.59
C MET A 159 -2.73 0.49 11.76
N ALA A 160 -3.43 1.58 12.13
CA ALA A 160 -4.57 2.08 11.38
C ALA A 160 -4.20 2.47 9.94
N GLY A 161 -3.02 3.07 9.75
CA GLY A 161 -2.49 3.43 8.42
C GLY A 161 -2.24 2.21 7.54
N VAL A 162 -1.59 1.18 8.07
CA VAL A 162 -1.37 -0.08 7.34
C VAL A 162 -2.70 -0.73 6.98
N PHE A 163 -3.66 -0.74 7.89
CA PHE A 163 -4.99 -1.29 7.60
C PHE A 163 -5.70 -0.53 6.49
N ALA A 164 -5.66 0.80 6.50
CA ALA A 164 -6.21 1.63 5.43
C ALA A 164 -5.56 1.31 4.08
N LYS A 165 -4.23 1.12 4.04
CA LYS A 165 -3.49 0.73 2.84
C LYS A 165 -3.89 -0.66 2.34
N ILE A 166 -4.03 -1.64 3.23
CA ILE A 166 -4.50 -2.99 2.87
C ILE A 166 -5.89 -2.92 2.23
N VAL A 167 -6.81 -2.19 2.85
CA VAL A 167 -8.18 -2.04 2.33
C VAL A 167 -8.18 -1.35 0.97
N SER A 168 -7.47 -0.23 0.82
CA SER A 168 -7.39 0.48 -0.48
C SER A 168 -6.75 -0.38 -1.56
N SER A 169 -5.71 -1.14 -1.24
CA SER A 169 -5.06 -2.06 -2.19
C SER A 169 -5.99 -3.22 -2.60
N GLY A 170 -6.79 -3.73 -1.66
CA GLY A 170 -7.84 -4.70 -1.95
C GLY A 170 -8.94 -4.14 -2.88
N ILE A 171 -9.34 -2.89 -2.68
CA ILE A 171 -10.29 -2.21 -3.57
C ILE A 171 -9.69 -2.04 -4.97
N VAL A 172 -8.42 -1.64 -5.09
CA VAL A 172 -7.74 -1.54 -6.40
C VAL A 172 -7.71 -2.88 -7.10
N ALA A 173 -7.35 -3.96 -6.39
CA ALA A 173 -7.38 -5.31 -6.96
C ALA A 173 -8.77 -5.71 -7.44
N LEU A 174 -9.80 -5.41 -6.65
CA LEU A 174 -11.19 -5.70 -7.00
C LEU A 174 -11.64 -4.90 -8.24
N LEU A 175 -11.29 -3.62 -8.34
CA LEU A 175 -11.61 -2.80 -9.50
C LEU A 175 -10.99 -3.37 -10.78
N VAL A 176 -9.72 -3.74 -10.75
CA VAL A 176 -9.03 -4.35 -11.90
C VAL A 176 -9.66 -5.71 -12.25
N ALA A 177 -9.95 -6.54 -11.24
CA ALA A 177 -10.57 -7.85 -11.48
C ALA A 177 -11.98 -7.73 -12.06
N LEU A 178 -12.78 -6.77 -11.59
CA LEU A 178 -14.12 -6.51 -12.11
C LEU A 178 -14.10 -6.02 -13.57
N ASP A 179 -13.18 -5.13 -13.92
CA ASP A 179 -13.03 -4.66 -15.30
C ASP A 179 -12.71 -5.82 -16.24
N LEU A 180 -11.78 -6.70 -15.86
CA LEU A 180 -11.44 -7.90 -16.63
C LEU A 180 -12.64 -8.85 -16.80
N VAL A 181 -13.46 -9.02 -15.78
CA VAL A 181 -14.67 -9.85 -15.85
C VAL A 181 -15.73 -9.19 -16.73
N VAL A 182 -15.93 -7.90 -16.63
CA VAL A 182 -16.87 -7.15 -17.46
C VAL A 182 -16.48 -7.26 -18.92
N ASP A 183 -15.23 -7.01 -19.26
CA ASP A 183 -14.73 -7.14 -20.63
C ASP A 183 -14.89 -8.56 -21.17
N TRP A 184 -14.65 -9.56 -20.34
CA TRP A 184 -14.89 -10.97 -20.75
C TRP A 184 -16.36 -11.25 -21.05
N ILE A 185 -17.30 -10.75 -20.23
CA ILE A 185 -18.74 -10.97 -20.43
C ILE A 185 -19.21 -10.30 -21.72
N TRP A 186 -18.72 -9.09 -22.03
CA TRP A 186 -19.14 -8.35 -23.23
C TRP A 186 -18.45 -8.81 -24.52
N SER A 187 -17.42 -9.64 -24.41
CA SER A 187 -16.71 -10.24 -25.56
C SER A 187 -17.33 -11.57 -26.04
N VAL A 188 -18.23 -12.18 -25.26
CA VAL A 188 -18.99 -13.39 -25.59
C VAL A 188 -20.31 -13.04 -26.24
#